data_2c8b2e67fadee4151240362f165af114
#
_entry.id   2c8b2e67fadee4151240362f165af114
#
_cell.length_a   1.000
_cell.length_b   1.000
_cell.length_c   1.000
_cell.angle_alpha   90.00
_cell.angle_beta   90.00
_cell.angle_gamma   90.00
#
_symmetry.space_group_name_H-M   'P 1'
#
loop_
_entity.id
_entity.type
_entity.pdbx_description
1 polymer ?
#
loop_
_entity_poly.entity_id
_entity_poly.type
_entity_poly.pdbx_seq_one_letter_code
_entity_poly.pdbx_strand_id
1 'polypeptide(L)'
;MANTEKKGVIYILQNPAFKEYVKIGYAHDIEKRLRQLNRSETIPFAFRVYAIYEVKSALTDMELHKLIDNLNPDLRTIETFDGKKRVKEFYAMSPEDAYSILESIAKISGTIDCLKRLTPEGHEVIDEEIAKEVQENAKRGPFRFSMCGIKKGEKVVFIEDETIQPVVIDDRRIE
;
A
#
# COMPACT_ATOMS: atom_id res chain seq x y z
N MET A 1 -36.64 20.54 -12.95
CA MET A 1 -35.94 20.00 -11.77
C MET A 1 -34.51 19.70 -12.22
N ALA A 2 -33.55 20.49 -11.76
CA ALA A 2 -32.16 20.27 -12.12
C ALA A 2 -31.72 18.96 -11.47
N ASN A 3 -31.41 17.98 -12.32
CA ASN A 3 -30.78 16.72 -11.91
C ASN A 3 -29.38 17.09 -11.43
N THR A 4 -29.19 17.27 -10.14
CA THR A 4 -27.88 17.45 -9.54
C THR A 4 -27.14 16.12 -9.70
N GLU A 5 -26.45 15.96 -10.85
CA GLU A 5 -25.51 14.87 -11.05
C GLU A 5 -24.55 14.86 -9.86
N LYS A 6 -24.65 13.83 -9.04
CA LYS A 6 -23.77 13.67 -7.88
C LYS A 6 -22.37 13.46 -8.40
N LYS A 7 -21.57 14.50 -8.35
CA LYS A 7 -20.12 14.43 -8.64
C LYS A 7 -19.48 13.47 -7.65
N GLY A 8 -18.55 12.70 -8.11
CA GLY A 8 -17.74 11.83 -7.29
C GLY A 8 -16.32 11.76 -7.83
N VAL A 9 -15.49 10.93 -7.24
CA VAL A 9 -14.10 10.75 -7.65
C VAL A 9 -13.79 9.28 -7.88
N ILE A 10 -13.07 8.97 -8.93
CA ILE A 10 -12.27 7.76 -9.02
C ILE A 10 -10.99 8.04 -8.24
N TYR A 11 -10.59 7.12 -7.38
CA TYR A 11 -9.41 7.26 -6.57
C TYR A 11 -8.41 6.13 -6.81
N ILE A 12 -7.14 6.45 -6.67
CA ILE A 12 -6.05 5.49 -6.53
C ILE A 12 -5.57 5.58 -5.08
N LEU A 13 -5.71 4.47 -4.33
CA LEU A 13 -5.15 4.35 -2.99
C LEU A 13 -3.92 3.45 -3.03
N GLN A 14 -2.95 3.81 -2.21
CA GLN A 14 -1.76 3.01 -1.92
C GLN A 14 -1.68 2.70 -0.43
N ASN A 15 -0.92 1.67 -0.08
CA ASN A 15 -0.61 1.32 1.30
C ASN A 15 0.89 0.98 1.41
N PRO A 16 1.62 1.55 2.38
CA PRO A 16 3.06 1.30 2.52
C PRO A 16 3.43 -0.16 2.75
N ALA A 17 2.50 -0.99 3.28
CA ALA A 17 2.72 -2.42 3.47
C ALA A 17 2.63 -3.23 2.17
N PHE A 18 1.95 -2.72 1.12
CA PHE A 18 1.69 -3.43 -0.15
C PHE A 18 2.03 -2.52 -1.34
N LYS A 19 3.30 -2.15 -1.47
CA LYS A 19 3.76 -1.19 -2.50
C LYS A 19 3.54 -1.67 -3.94
N GLU A 20 3.45 -3.00 -4.11
CA GLU A 20 3.19 -3.67 -5.38
C GLU A 20 1.71 -3.66 -5.79
N TYR A 21 0.82 -3.15 -4.93
CA TYR A 21 -0.62 -3.11 -5.20
C TYR A 21 -1.18 -1.72 -5.03
N VAL A 22 -2.11 -1.38 -5.89
CA VAL A 22 -2.98 -0.21 -5.73
C VAL A 22 -4.43 -0.64 -5.63
N LYS A 23 -5.23 0.15 -4.92
CA LYS A 23 -6.68 0.01 -4.93
C LYS A 23 -7.27 1.13 -5.77
N ILE A 24 -8.05 0.76 -6.79
CA ILE A 24 -8.80 1.70 -7.62
C ILE A 24 -10.28 1.55 -7.28
N GLY A 25 -10.99 2.64 -7.15
CA GLY A 25 -12.43 2.62 -6.86
C GLY A 25 -13.07 4.00 -6.96
N TYR A 26 -14.36 4.05 -6.68
CA TYR A 26 -15.16 5.25 -6.75
C TYR A 26 -15.71 5.65 -5.37
N ALA A 27 -15.80 6.95 -5.12
CA ALA A 27 -16.49 7.51 -3.96
C ALA A 27 -17.13 8.86 -4.28
N HIS A 28 -18.27 9.14 -3.66
CA HIS A 28 -18.81 10.52 -3.62
C HIS A 28 -18.03 11.41 -2.66
N ASP A 29 -17.51 10.83 -1.57
CA ASP A 29 -16.74 11.49 -0.53
C ASP A 29 -15.52 10.60 -0.22
N ILE A 30 -14.37 11.01 -0.72
CA ILE A 30 -13.12 10.25 -0.57
C ILE A 30 -12.63 10.21 0.87
N GLU A 31 -12.81 11.30 1.64
CA GLU A 31 -12.37 11.34 3.04
C GLU A 31 -13.19 10.36 3.89
N LYS A 32 -14.51 10.34 3.69
CA LYS A 32 -15.40 9.38 4.37
C LYS A 32 -15.03 7.95 3.99
N ARG A 33 -14.73 7.71 2.70
CA ARG A 33 -14.33 6.39 2.20
C ARG A 33 -13.01 5.95 2.81
N LEU A 34 -12.03 6.84 2.86
CA LEU A 34 -10.71 6.57 3.44
C LEU A 34 -10.82 6.24 4.93
N ARG A 35 -11.61 7.02 5.69
CA ARG A 35 -11.90 6.71 7.10
C ARG A 35 -12.55 5.33 7.29
N GLN A 36 -13.46 4.93 6.39
CA GLN A 36 -14.08 3.59 6.46
C GLN A 36 -13.07 2.46 6.22
N LEU A 37 -12.19 2.62 5.23
CA LEU A 37 -11.17 1.63 4.89
C LEU A 37 -10.13 1.50 6.00
N ASN A 38 -9.73 2.61 6.61
CA ASN A 38 -8.71 2.66 7.66
C ASN A 38 -9.23 2.33 9.08
N ARG A 39 -10.50 1.98 9.24
CA ARG A 39 -11.04 1.50 10.52
C ARG A 39 -10.58 0.10 10.90
N SER A 40 -10.08 -0.68 9.95
CA SER A 40 -9.65 -2.05 10.20
C SER A 40 -8.28 -2.07 10.83
N GLU A 41 -8.18 -2.65 12.03
CA GLU A 41 -6.91 -2.90 12.73
C GLU A 41 -6.09 -4.05 12.11
N THR A 42 -6.65 -4.73 11.09
CA THR A 42 -5.97 -5.86 10.42
C THR A 42 -4.92 -5.42 9.41
N ILE A 43 -4.85 -4.13 9.08
CA ILE A 43 -3.93 -3.57 8.11
C ILE A 43 -2.86 -2.78 8.86
N PRO A 44 -1.55 -3.11 8.70
CA PRO A 44 -0.47 -2.49 9.48
C PRO A 44 -0.33 -0.98 9.30
N PHE A 45 -0.65 -0.46 8.12
CA PHE A 45 -0.59 0.96 7.80
C PHE A 45 -1.89 1.40 7.15
N ALA A 46 -2.23 2.69 7.31
CA ALA A 46 -3.41 3.26 6.68
C ALA A 46 -3.26 3.35 5.16
N PHE A 47 -4.38 3.16 4.45
CA PHE A 47 -4.46 3.57 3.05
C PHE A 47 -4.37 5.07 2.95
N ARG A 48 -3.72 5.56 1.91
CA ARG A 48 -3.63 6.97 1.56
C ARG A 48 -4.01 7.18 0.11
N VAL A 49 -4.46 8.38 -0.18
CA VAL A 49 -4.86 8.76 -1.54
C VAL A 49 -3.61 9.16 -2.32
N TYR A 50 -3.32 8.43 -3.41
CA TYR A 50 -2.26 8.79 -4.34
C TYR A 50 -2.75 9.78 -5.40
N ALA A 51 -3.97 9.54 -5.94
CA ALA A 51 -4.58 10.42 -6.92
C ALA A 51 -6.10 10.35 -6.87
N ILE A 52 -6.74 11.42 -7.33
CA ILE A 52 -8.18 11.51 -7.54
C ILE A 52 -8.46 12.02 -8.95
N TYR A 53 -9.51 11.48 -9.57
CA TYR A 53 -10.06 11.94 -10.84
C TYR A 53 -11.53 12.25 -10.66
N GLU A 54 -11.88 13.55 -10.74
CA GLU A 54 -13.26 14.02 -10.58
C GLU A 54 -14.12 13.58 -11.78
N VAL A 55 -15.20 12.86 -11.52
CA VAL A 55 -16.09 12.32 -12.54
C VAL A 55 -17.54 12.66 -12.26
N LYS A 56 -18.34 12.73 -13.32
CA LYS A 56 -19.77 13.08 -13.21
C LYS A 56 -20.65 11.90 -12.84
N SER A 57 -20.18 10.66 -12.99
CA SER A 57 -20.98 9.46 -12.85
C SER A 57 -20.18 8.27 -12.29
N ALA A 58 -20.81 7.49 -11.42
CA ALA A 58 -20.28 6.24 -10.88
C ALA A 58 -20.05 5.15 -11.98
N LEU A 59 -20.73 5.27 -13.11
CA LEU A 59 -20.54 4.34 -14.25
C LEU A 59 -19.10 4.38 -14.79
N THR A 60 -18.41 5.51 -14.63
CA THR A 60 -17.02 5.66 -15.06
C THR A 60 -16.07 4.71 -14.31
N ASP A 61 -16.36 4.42 -13.04
CA ASP A 61 -15.59 3.44 -12.24
C ASP A 61 -15.70 2.03 -12.84
N MET A 62 -16.90 1.60 -13.17
CA MET A 62 -17.13 0.27 -13.79
C MET A 62 -16.48 0.14 -15.16
N GLU A 63 -16.54 1.18 -15.99
CA GLU A 63 -15.90 1.18 -17.30
C GLU A 63 -14.36 1.21 -17.19
N LEU A 64 -13.82 1.92 -16.19
CA LEU A 64 -12.39 1.89 -15.90
C LEU A 64 -11.92 0.49 -15.50
N HIS A 65 -12.65 -0.18 -14.60
CA HIS A 65 -12.32 -1.57 -14.22
C HIS A 65 -12.36 -2.50 -15.42
N LYS A 66 -13.38 -2.40 -16.28
CA LYS A 66 -13.46 -3.20 -17.51
C LYS A 66 -12.29 -2.91 -18.46
N LEU A 67 -11.90 -1.63 -18.60
CA LEU A 67 -10.78 -1.25 -19.45
C LEU A 67 -9.50 -1.91 -18.97
N ILE A 68 -9.20 -1.83 -17.67
CA ILE A 68 -7.98 -2.43 -17.09
C ILE A 68 -8.03 -3.96 -17.23
N ASP A 69 -9.17 -4.59 -16.92
CA ASP A 69 -9.35 -6.04 -17.02
C ASP A 69 -9.21 -6.54 -18.48
N ASN A 70 -9.62 -5.75 -19.48
CA ASN A 70 -9.46 -6.08 -20.88
C ASN A 70 -8.01 -5.91 -21.39
N LEU A 71 -7.28 -4.93 -20.84
CA LEU A 71 -5.87 -4.71 -21.19
C LEU A 71 -4.98 -5.79 -20.58
N ASN A 72 -5.19 -6.13 -19.33
CA ASN A 72 -4.46 -7.18 -18.67
C ASN A 72 -5.28 -7.76 -17.47
N PRO A 73 -5.97 -8.89 -17.67
CA PRO A 73 -6.79 -9.51 -16.62
C PRO A 73 -5.97 -10.03 -15.42
N ASP A 74 -4.67 -10.26 -15.60
CA ASP A 74 -3.79 -10.78 -14.55
C ASP A 74 -3.40 -9.70 -13.52
N LEU A 75 -3.61 -8.43 -13.84
CA LEU A 75 -3.34 -7.34 -12.90
C LEU A 75 -4.31 -7.33 -11.73
N ARG A 76 -5.53 -7.79 -11.94
CA ARG A 76 -6.58 -7.75 -10.92
C ARG A 76 -6.46 -8.91 -9.96
N THR A 77 -6.44 -8.62 -8.66
CA THR A 77 -6.44 -9.67 -7.64
C THR A 77 -7.77 -10.41 -7.60
N ILE A 78 -7.73 -11.69 -7.94
CA ILE A 78 -8.87 -12.59 -7.91
C ILE A 78 -8.52 -13.73 -6.94
N GLU A 79 -9.39 -13.97 -5.97
CA GLU A 79 -9.24 -15.12 -5.08
C GLU A 79 -10.51 -15.97 -5.06
N THR A 80 -10.37 -17.24 -4.79
CA THR A 80 -11.49 -18.14 -4.50
C THR A 80 -11.49 -18.44 -3.00
N PHE A 81 -12.54 -18.02 -2.32
CA PHE A 81 -12.71 -18.28 -0.89
C PHE A 81 -14.06 -18.94 -0.68
N ASP A 82 -14.08 -20.07 0.03
CA ASP A 82 -15.28 -20.87 0.32
C ASP A 82 -16.08 -21.17 -0.96
N GLY A 83 -15.37 -21.59 -2.04
CA GLY A 83 -15.97 -21.90 -3.34
C GLY A 83 -16.53 -20.71 -4.12
N LYS A 84 -16.43 -19.50 -3.60
CA LYS A 84 -16.91 -18.27 -4.25
C LYS A 84 -15.75 -17.45 -4.79
N LYS A 85 -15.84 -17.08 -6.08
CA LYS A 85 -14.90 -16.16 -6.70
C LYS A 85 -15.09 -14.76 -6.14
N ARG A 86 -14.03 -14.19 -5.57
CA ARG A 86 -13.97 -12.80 -5.09
C ARG A 86 -13.11 -11.98 -6.03
N VAL A 87 -13.70 -10.99 -6.68
CA VAL A 87 -12.99 -10.02 -7.52
C VAL A 87 -12.72 -8.80 -6.64
N LYS A 88 -11.45 -8.53 -6.36
CA LYS A 88 -11.04 -7.39 -5.52
C LYS A 88 -10.76 -6.17 -6.41
N GLU A 89 -10.89 -4.99 -5.81
CA GLU A 89 -10.54 -3.71 -6.45
C GLU A 89 -9.04 -3.39 -6.26
N PHE A 90 -8.21 -4.43 -6.14
CA PHE A 90 -6.76 -4.34 -6.02
C PHE A 90 -6.11 -4.82 -7.31
N TYR A 91 -5.13 -4.05 -7.75
CA TYR A 91 -4.37 -4.30 -8.98
C TYR A 91 -2.88 -4.40 -8.65
N ALA A 92 -2.21 -5.40 -9.20
CA ALA A 92 -0.77 -5.61 -9.12
C ALA A 92 -0.06 -4.67 -10.10
N MET A 93 0.02 -3.39 -9.74
CA MET A 93 0.70 -2.36 -10.50
C MET A 93 1.19 -1.25 -9.58
N SER A 94 2.14 -0.44 -10.07
CA SER A 94 2.59 0.73 -9.33
C SER A 94 1.52 1.84 -9.32
N PRO A 95 1.53 2.74 -8.32
CA PRO A 95 0.67 3.92 -8.33
C PRO A 95 0.88 4.81 -9.55
N GLU A 96 2.11 4.87 -10.06
CA GLU A 96 2.50 5.61 -11.26
C GLU A 96 1.84 5.04 -12.52
N ASP A 97 1.82 3.71 -12.67
CA ASP A 97 1.18 3.04 -13.80
C ASP A 97 -0.34 3.26 -13.77
N ALA A 98 -0.95 3.12 -12.59
CA ALA A 98 -2.37 3.41 -12.40
C ALA A 98 -2.71 4.87 -12.73
N TYR A 99 -1.86 5.81 -12.30
CA TYR A 99 -2.02 7.22 -12.62
C TYR A 99 -1.91 7.48 -14.14
N SER A 100 -0.95 6.85 -14.79
CA SER A 100 -0.74 6.98 -16.26
C SER A 100 -1.97 6.52 -17.06
N ILE A 101 -2.67 5.49 -16.59
CA ILE A 101 -3.95 5.06 -17.20
C ILE A 101 -5.00 6.17 -17.06
N LEU A 102 -5.20 6.72 -15.85
CA LEU A 102 -6.15 7.81 -15.64
C LEU A 102 -5.77 9.07 -16.42
N GLU A 103 -4.49 9.38 -16.50
CA GLU A 103 -3.98 10.52 -17.25
C GLU A 103 -4.27 10.38 -18.76
N SER A 104 -4.08 9.20 -19.30
CA SER A 104 -4.41 8.91 -20.70
C SER A 104 -5.90 9.09 -20.97
N ILE A 105 -6.75 8.58 -20.09
CA ILE A 105 -8.21 8.75 -20.18
C ILE A 105 -8.58 10.24 -20.09
N ALA A 106 -8.00 10.97 -19.13
CA ALA A 106 -8.27 12.39 -18.94
C ALA A 106 -7.82 13.24 -20.13
N LYS A 107 -6.68 12.92 -20.76
CA LYS A 107 -6.21 13.58 -21.99
C LYS A 107 -7.16 13.31 -23.17
N ILE A 108 -7.57 12.06 -23.38
CA ILE A 108 -8.50 11.69 -24.46
C ILE A 108 -9.86 12.37 -24.27
N SER A 109 -10.32 12.48 -23.01
CA SER A 109 -11.62 13.08 -22.68
C SER A 109 -11.59 14.61 -22.55
N GLY A 110 -10.40 15.23 -22.66
CA GLY A 110 -10.24 16.68 -22.48
C GLY A 110 -10.54 17.14 -21.03
N THR A 111 -10.31 16.29 -20.04
CA THR A 111 -10.64 16.53 -18.62
C THR A 111 -9.41 16.41 -17.72
N ILE A 112 -8.24 16.75 -18.24
CA ILE A 112 -6.98 16.65 -17.48
C ILE A 112 -6.99 17.48 -16.19
N ASP A 113 -7.68 18.62 -16.17
CA ASP A 113 -7.83 19.48 -15.01
C ASP A 113 -8.61 18.83 -13.86
N CYS A 114 -9.35 17.75 -14.15
CA CYS A 114 -10.07 16.96 -13.17
C CYS A 114 -9.20 15.88 -12.49
N LEU A 115 -8.00 15.63 -13.00
CA LEU A 115 -7.06 14.65 -12.44
C LEU A 115 -6.04 15.37 -11.55
N LYS A 116 -5.95 14.93 -10.28
CA LYS A 116 -5.06 15.51 -9.28
C LYS A 116 -4.23 14.43 -8.62
N ARG A 117 -2.92 14.60 -8.60
CA ARG A 117 -2.00 13.79 -7.80
C ARG A 117 -1.84 14.43 -6.42
N LEU A 118 -1.85 13.63 -5.38
CA LEU A 118 -1.63 14.05 -4.00
C LEU A 118 -0.24 13.60 -3.54
N THR A 119 0.42 14.45 -2.78
CA THR A 119 1.70 14.13 -2.13
C THR A 119 1.44 13.74 -0.69
N PRO A 120 2.16 12.73 -0.16
CA PRO A 120 2.07 12.38 1.26
C PRO A 120 2.44 13.57 2.14
N GLU A 121 1.68 13.77 3.22
CA GLU A 121 1.92 14.84 4.20
C GLU A 121 1.83 14.31 5.64
N GLY A 122 2.53 14.96 6.55
CA GLY A 122 2.45 14.69 7.98
C GLY A 122 2.78 13.23 8.35
N HIS A 123 1.84 12.54 8.99
CA HIS A 123 2.02 11.15 9.43
C HIS A 123 2.19 10.16 8.28
N GLU A 124 1.70 10.46 7.09
CA GLU A 124 1.85 9.58 5.92
C GLU A 124 3.32 9.41 5.50
N VAL A 125 4.13 10.47 5.65
CA VAL A 125 5.58 10.42 5.39
C VAL A 125 6.26 9.52 6.42
N ILE A 126 5.89 9.66 7.70
CA ILE A 126 6.45 8.85 8.79
C ILE A 126 6.12 7.36 8.58
N ASP A 127 4.88 7.06 8.20
CA ASP A 127 4.46 5.68 7.91
C ASP A 127 5.24 5.07 6.74
N GLU A 128 5.62 5.87 5.73
CA GLU A 128 6.49 5.39 4.64
C GLU A 128 7.88 5.01 5.10
N GLU A 129 8.47 5.84 5.96
CA GLU A 129 9.79 5.58 6.52
C GLU A 129 9.79 4.32 7.38
N ILE A 130 8.81 4.19 8.29
CA ILE A 130 8.64 3.00 9.15
C ILE A 130 8.43 1.74 8.29
N ALA A 131 7.54 1.79 7.30
CA ALA A 131 7.29 0.65 6.42
C ALA A 131 8.54 0.23 5.64
N LYS A 132 9.37 1.19 5.22
CA LYS A 132 10.64 0.93 4.56
C LYS A 132 11.62 0.25 5.49
N GLU A 133 11.78 0.75 6.72
CA GLU A 133 12.64 0.14 7.73
C GLU A 133 12.21 -1.30 8.06
N VAL A 134 10.91 -1.54 8.25
CA VAL A 134 10.36 -2.88 8.51
C VAL A 134 10.70 -3.83 7.35
N GLN A 135 10.53 -3.38 6.10
CA GLN A 135 10.85 -4.21 4.92
C GLN A 135 12.37 -4.48 4.81
N GLU A 136 13.21 -3.50 5.10
CA GLU A 136 14.66 -3.68 5.09
C GLU A 136 15.11 -4.64 6.19
N ASN A 137 14.56 -4.51 7.40
CA ASN A 137 14.84 -5.41 8.52
C ASN A 137 14.40 -6.86 8.22
N ALA A 138 13.23 -7.04 7.60
CA ALA A 138 12.76 -8.36 7.17
C ALA A 138 13.69 -9.02 6.14
N LYS A 139 14.33 -8.23 5.26
CA LYS A 139 15.32 -8.74 4.29
C LYS A 139 16.64 -9.16 4.92
N ARG A 140 17.00 -8.57 6.07
CA ARG A 140 18.28 -8.90 6.77
C ARG A 140 18.32 -10.32 7.34
N GLY A 141 17.17 -10.98 7.47
CA GLY A 141 17.07 -12.29 8.09
C GLY A 141 17.26 -12.25 9.61
N PRO A 142 17.31 -13.41 10.28
CA PRO A 142 17.47 -13.47 11.73
C PRO A 142 18.85 -12.91 12.14
N PHE A 143 18.87 -12.26 13.30
CA PHE A 143 20.10 -11.71 13.90
C PHE A 143 21.21 -12.76 13.99
N ARG A 144 22.43 -12.33 13.70
CA ARG A 144 23.67 -13.11 13.84
C ARG A 144 24.73 -12.27 14.53
N PHE A 145 25.51 -12.90 15.41
CA PHE A 145 26.59 -12.23 16.11
C PHE A 145 27.66 -11.67 15.18
N SER A 146 27.91 -12.33 14.05
CA SER A 146 28.83 -11.86 12.99
C SER A 146 28.40 -10.51 12.38
N MET A 147 27.12 -10.15 12.41
CA MET A 147 26.63 -8.85 11.92
C MET A 147 27.12 -7.68 12.78
N CYS A 148 27.44 -7.94 14.06
CA CYS A 148 28.03 -6.97 14.98
C CYS A 148 29.54 -7.16 15.15
N GLY A 149 30.18 -7.98 14.31
CA GLY A 149 31.62 -8.28 14.43
C GLY A 149 31.98 -9.19 15.59
N ILE A 150 30.99 -9.73 16.30
CA ILE A 150 31.18 -10.61 17.46
C ILE A 150 31.48 -12.03 16.98
N LYS A 151 32.55 -12.64 17.53
CA LYS A 151 33.05 -13.96 17.15
C LYS A 151 32.71 -15.03 18.19
N LYS A 152 32.73 -16.27 17.76
CA LYS A 152 32.65 -17.42 18.66
C LYS A 152 33.74 -17.32 19.76
N GLY A 153 33.34 -17.55 21.01
CA GLY A 153 34.22 -17.48 22.18
C GLY A 153 34.27 -16.10 22.85
N GLU A 154 33.70 -15.06 22.24
CA GLU A 154 33.61 -13.76 22.86
C GLU A 154 32.47 -13.69 23.88
N LYS A 155 32.70 -12.90 24.94
CA LYS A 155 31.67 -12.64 25.96
C LYS A 155 30.80 -11.48 25.53
N VAL A 156 29.52 -11.61 25.74
CA VAL A 156 28.55 -10.53 25.58
C VAL A 156 27.94 -10.22 26.97
N VAL A 157 27.49 -8.99 27.16
CA VAL A 157 26.96 -8.52 28.45
C VAL A 157 25.54 -8.07 28.24
N PHE A 158 24.64 -8.45 29.16
CA PHE A 158 23.28 -7.93 29.14
C PHE A 158 23.27 -6.49 29.64
N ILE A 159 22.63 -5.59 28.91
CA ILE A 159 22.57 -4.14 29.25
C ILE A 159 21.83 -3.94 30.59
N GLU A 160 20.83 -4.77 30.89
CA GLU A 160 20.02 -4.66 32.10
C GLU A 160 20.67 -5.35 33.33
N ASP A 161 21.61 -6.28 33.09
CA ASP A 161 22.33 -6.99 34.16
C ASP A 161 23.74 -7.39 33.69
N GLU A 162 24.73 -6.55 34.02
CA GLU A 162 26.13 -6.73 33.64
C GLU A 162 26.80 -7.97 34.30
N THR A 163 26.16 -8.58 35.29
CA THR A 163 26.67 -9.81 35.92
C THR A 163 26.47 -11.03 35.03
N ILE A 164 25.54 -10.96 34.09
CA ILE A 164 25.27 -12.01 33.12
C ILE A 164 26.17 -11.82 31.90
N GLN A 165 27.20 -12.65 31.78
CA GLN A 165 28.23 -12.59 30.75
C GLN A 165 28.34 -13.90 29.97
N PRO A 166 27.34 -14.24 29.16
CA PRO A 166 27.39 -15.47 28.35
C PRO A 166 28.45 -15.41 27.26
N VAL A 167 28.92 -16.56 26.87
CA VAL A 167 29.90 -16.75 25.79
C VAL A 167 29.17 -17.12 24.49
N VAL A 168 29.60 -16.52 23.40
CA VAL A 168 29.05 -16.84 22.06
C VAL A 168 29.54 -18.21 21.61
N ILE A 169 28.62 -19.19 21.51
CA ILE A 169 28.94 -20.57 21.07
C ILE A 169 28.98 -20.68 19.56
N ASP A 170 28.03 -20.04 18.89
CA ASP A 170 27.98 -19.94 17.43
C ASP A 170 27.34 -18.62 17.01
N ASP A 171 27.11 -18.45 15.71
CA ASP A 171 26.59 -17.19 15.14
C ASP A 171 25.16 -16.81 15.60
N ARG A 172 24.50 -17.69 16.38
CA ARG A 172 23.10 -17.49 16.83
C ARG A 172 22.86 -17.81 18.30
N ARG A 173 23.84 -18.43 18.98
CA ARG A 173 23.65 -18.94 20.35
C ARG A 173 24.73 -18.47 21.30
N ILE A 174 24.30 -18.23 22.53
CA ILE A 174 25.14 -17.93 23.69
C ILE A 174 24.90 -18.98 24.79
N GLU A 175 25.89 -19.17 25.66
CA GLU A 175 25.83 -20.03 26.84
C GLU A 175 26.41 -19.32 28.04
#